data_72c5eb718e1bfb55b23b7295d8ff6af6
#
_entry.id   72c5eb718e1bfb55b23b7295d8ff6af6
#
_cell.length_a   1.000
_cell.length_b   1.000
_cell.length_c   1.000
_cell.angle_alpha   90.00
_cell.angle_beta   90.00
_cell.angle_gamma   90.00
#
_symmetry.space_group_name_H-M   'P 1'
#
loop_
_entity.id
_entity.type
_entity.pdbx_description
1 polymer ?
#
loop_
_entity_poly.entity_id
_entity_poly.type
_entity_poly.pdbx_seq_one_letter_code
_entity_poly.pdbx_strand_id
1 'polypeptide(L)'
;MIKLSVLDQSPISDGSTAAQAFSHTVTLAQEVEKLGYTRFWVSEHHNSVSLAGSSPEILISHIAAKTDRMRVGSGGVMLPHYSPYKVAENFRVLEALYPNRIDLGVGRAPGGMPIATRALQEGKMVSLDQYPEQIADVAMYLHDQVPENHHYANLKATPVITTSPEMWMLGSSGESAMIAAKQGASFVFAQFINGYGGPEVMEAYQEQFQPSYLGDKPKSIVAIFVICGETNEEAEKIASSLDLSILLLEQGKRTTGTPSIETAQNYSYSAYDLFRIKENRQRMIVGDPSSVKEKIVNLSKAYNTEEFMIVTITHRFEDKLNSYRLLANAFHL
;
A
#
# COMPACT_ATOMS: atom_id res chain seq x y z
N MET A 1 -0.04 20.12 -8.47
CA MET A 1 -0.63 19.14 -9.45
C MET A 1 -0.75 17.81 -8.73
N ILE A 2 -1.93 17.19 -8.75
CA ILE A 2 -2.16 15.90 -8.06
C ILE A 2 -1.38 14.81 -8.80
N LYS A 3 -0.60 14.03 -8.03
CA LYS A 3 0.14 12.85 -8.49
C LYS A 3 -0.66 11.60 -8.18
N LEU A 4 -0.68 10.65 -9.10
CA LEU A 4 -1.26 9.33 -8.87
C LEU A 4 -0.15 8.27 -8.78
N SER A 5 -0.31 7.38 -7.84
CA SER A 5 0.55 6.23 -7.58
C SER A 5 -0.31 4.96 -7.45
N VAL A 6 0.29 3.80 -7.49
CA VAL A 6 -0.42 2.52 -7.47
C VAL A 6 0.03 1.68 -6.29
N LEU A 7 -0.93 1.10 -5.54
CA LEU A 7 -0.68 -0.01 -4.63
C LEU A 7 -1.37 -1.26 -5.18
N ASP A 8 -0.58 -2.22 -5.62
CA ASP A 8 -1.09 -3.51 -6.07
C ASP A 8 -0.90 -4.59 -5.00
N GLN A 9 -2.00 -5.25 -4.66
CA GLN A 9 -2.00 -6.33 -3.67
C GLN A 9 -1.85 -7.71 -4.32
N SER A 10 -1.56 -7.78 -5.61
CA SER A 10 -1.52 -9.02 -6.41
C SER A 10 -2.75 -9.91 -6.17
N PRO A 11 -3.98 -9.37 -6.37
CA PRO A 11 -5.19 -10.13 -6.08
C PRO A 11 -5.34 -11.32 -7.03
N ILE A 12 -5.76 -12.45 -6.46
CA ILE A 12 -6.11 -13.65 -7.22
C ILE A 12 -7.61 -13.61 -7.46
N SER A 13 -8.03 -13.59 -8.70
CA SER A 13 -9.44 -13.70 -9.07
C SER A 13 -9.94 -15.12 -8.90
N ASP A 14 -11.21 -15.31 -8.59
CA ASP A 14 -11.82 -16.62 -8.52
C ASP A 14 -11.63 -17.37 -9.85
N GLY A 15 -11.17 -18.61 -9.79
CA GLY A 15 -10.78 -19.40 -10.96
C GLY A 15 -9.38 -19.10 -11.54
N SER A 16 -8.61 -18.19 -10.94
CA SER A 16 -7.25 -17.82 -11.36
C SER A 16 -6.18 -18.45 -10.46
N THR A 17 -4.91 -18.16 -10.75
CA THR A 17 -3.75 -18.68 -10.03
C THR A 17 -2.83 -17.55 -9.54
N ALA A 18 -1.99 -17.83 -8.54
CA ALA A 18 -0.97 -16.90 -8.08
C ALA A 18 0.02 -16.50 -9.20
N ALA A 19 0.37 -17.44 -10.10
CA ALA A 19 1.23 -17.15 -11.23
C ALA A 19 0.60 -16.13 -12.20
N GLN A 20 -0.71 -16.25 -12.45
CA GLN A 20 -1.44 -15.28 -13.27
C GLN A 20 -1.54 -13.92 -12.54
N ALA A 21 -1.80 -13.90 -11.23
CA ALA A 21 -1.82 -12.67 -10.45
C ALA A 21 -0.48 -11.93 -10.51
N PHE A 22 0.65 -12.60 -10.36
CA PHE A 22 1.97 -11.98 -10.52
C PHE A 22 2.23 -11.50 -11.95
N SER A 23 1.83 -12.26 -12.97
CA SER A 23 1.92 -11.80 -14.37
C SER A 23 1.11 -10.52 -14.60
N HIS A 24 -0.10 -10.43 -14.04
CA HIS A 24 -0.94 -9.24 -14.09
C HIS A 24 -0.31 -8.06 -13.33
N THR A 25 0.27 -8.30 -12.15
CA THR A 25 0.99 -7.28 -11.38
C THR A 25 2.14 -6.66 -12.18
N VAL A 26 2.96 -7.49 -12.84
CA VAL A 26 4.08 -7.01 -13.68
C VAL A 26 3.57 -6.25 -14.91
N THR A 27 2.57 -6.78 -15.59
CA THR A 27 1.95 -6.11 -16.75
C THR A 27 1.35 -4.76 -16.34
N LEU A 28 0.65 -4.72 -15.19
CA LEU A 28 0.10 -3.47 -14.66
C LEU A 28 1.21 -2.45 -14.38
N ALA A 29 2.32 -2.85 -13.74
CA ALA A 29 3.43 -1.95 -13.44
C ALA A 29 4.01 -1.33 -14.71
N GLN A 30 4.20 -2.11 -15.77
CA GLN A 30 4.69 -1.62 -17.07
C GLN A 30 3.69 -0.67 -17.76
N GLU A 31 2.40 -0.95 -17.67
CA GLU A 31 1.37 -0.10 -18.28
C GLU A 31 1.22 1.23 -17.54
N VAL A 32 1.16 1.22 -16.20
CA VAL A 32 1.02 2.45 -15.41
C VAL A 32 2.29 3.33 -15.47
N GLU A 33 3.47 2.74 -15.66
CA GLU A 33 4.68 3.50 -15.96
C GLU A 33 4.56 4.29 -17.27
N LYS A 34 4.04 3.66 -18.33
CA LYS A 34 3.78 4.32 -19.63
C LYS A 34 2.76 5.43 -19.50
N LEU A 35 1.76 5.25 -18.63
CA LEU A 35 0.70 6.21 -18.35
C LEU A 35 1.15 7.40 -17.49
N GLY A 36 2.36 7.38 -16.90
CA GLY A 36 2.90 8.50 -16.13
C GLY A 36 2.63 8.46 -14.62
N TYR A 37 2.21 7.32 -14.07
CA TYR A 37 2.09 7.16 -12.62
C TYR A 37 3.44 7.34 -11.92
N THR A 38 3.41 7.91 -10.71
CA THR A 38 4.62 8.31 -9.98
C THR A 38 5.36 7.12 -9.36
N ARG A 39 4.62 6.19 -8.74
CA ARG A 39 5.18 5.01 -8.07
C ARG A 39 4.26 3.81 -8.12
N PHE A 40 4.84 2.62 -7.99
CA PHE A 40 4.14 1.36 -7.93
C PHE A 40 4.62 0.57 -6.72
N TRP A 41 3.72 0.34 -5.76
CA TRP A 41 4.02 -0.41 -4.55
C TRP A 41 3.28 -1.75 -4.53
N VAL A 42 3.88 -2.72 -3.87
CA VAL A 42 3.28 -4.03 -3.62
C VAL A 42 3.13 -4.27 -2.13
N SER A 43 2.06 -4.95 -1.73
CA SER A 43 1.76 -5.22 -0.33
C SER A 43 2.32 -6.57 0.14
N GLU A 44 2.32 -6.78 1.46
CA GLU A 44 2.68 -8.03 2.12
C GLU A 44 1.45 -8.64 2.81
N HIS A 45 1.07 -9.85 2.39
CA HIS A 45 -0.03 -10.59 2.99
C HIS A 45 0.35 -12.06 3.18
N HIS A 46 0.07 -12.60 4.36
CA HIS A 46 0.41 -13.96 4.73
C HIS A 46 -0.83 -14.82 4.91
N ASN A 47 -0.71 -16.11 4.57
CA ASN A 47 -1.77 -17.10 4.69
C ASN A 47 -3.09 -16.69 4.02
N SER A 48 -2.99 -15.93 2.91
CA SER A 48 -4.11 -15.52 2.08
C SER A 48 -4.20 -16.40 0.85
N VAL A 49 -5.41 -16.83 0.50
CA VAL A 49 -5.68 -17.55 -0.76
C VAL A 49 -6.14 -16.62 -1.88
N SER A 50 -6.50 -15.39 -1.54
CA SER A 50 -6.99 -14.37 -2.47
C SER A 50 -5.97 -13.27 -2.82
N LEU A 51 -4.80 -13.27 -2.16
CA LEU A 51 -3.70 -12.32 -2.41
C LEU A 51 -2.40 -13.11 -2.51
N ALA A 52 -1.65 -12.91 -3.60
CA ALA A 52 -0.44 -13.69 -3.89
C ALA A 52 0.84 -13.12 -3.23
N GLY A 53 0.86 -11.80 -2.94
CA GLY A 53 2.06 -11.11 -2.47
C GLY A 53 2.37 -11.36 -1.00
N SER A 54 3.43 -12.14 -0.71
CA SER A 54 3.90 -12.41 0.65
C SER A 54 5.33 -11.94 0.93
N SER A 55 6.06 -11.51 -0.10
CA SER A 55 7.46 -11.10 -0.02
C SER A 55 7.68 -9.91 -0.95
N PRO A 56 7.37 -8.70 -0.47
CA PRO A 56 7.42 -7.50 -1.31
C PRO A 56 8.81 -7.26 -1.91
N GLU A 57 9.89 -7.46 -1.17
CA GLU A 57 11.27 -7.25 -1.63
C GLU A 57 11.63 -8.12 -2.84
N ILE A 58 11.13 -9.36 -2.92
CA ILE A 58 11.35 -10.24 -4.07
C ILE A 58 10.60 -9.70 -5.29
N LEU A 59 9.32 -9.32 -5.10
CA LEU A 59 8.48 -8.82 -6.17
C LEU A 59 8.95 -7.44 -6.67
N ILE A 60 9.39 -6.56 -5.77
CA ILE A 60 10.01 -5.27 -6.10
C ILE A 60 11.20 -5.45 -7.02
N SER A 61 12.12 -6.39 -6.70
CA SER A 61 13.28 -6.67 -7.54
C SER A 61 12.87 -7.06 -8.96
N HIS A 62 11.86 -7.90 -9.09
CA HIS A 62 11.35 -8.35 -10.38
C HIS A 62 10.67 -7.22 -11.17
N ILE A 63 9.83 -6.41 -10.52
CA ILE A 63 9.13 -5.28 -11.15
C ILE A 63 10.12 -4.19 -11.57
N ALA A 64 11.08 -3.85 -10.71
CA ALA A 64 12.09 -2.84 -11.02
C ALA A 64 12.98 -3.22 -12.21
N ALA A 65 13.22 -4.54 -12.42
CA ALA A 65 13.91 -5.06 -13.61
C ALA A 65 13.06 -5.01 -14.89
N LYS A 66 11.75 -4.78 -14.79
CA LYS A 66 10.80 -4.73 -15.91
C LYS A 66 10.26 -3.33 -16.19
N THR A 67 10.70 -2.34 -15.44
CA THR A 67 10.34 -0.93 -15.53
C THR A 67 11.61 -0.08 -15.55
N ASP A 68 11.55 1.13 -16.12
CA ASP A 68 12.74 1.93 -16.40
C ASP A 68 12.92 3.12 -15.45
N ARG A 69 11.86 3.85 -15.10
CA ARG A 69 11.92 5.14 -14.41
C ARG A 69 11.00 5.28 -13.19
N MET A 70 9.88 4.55 -13.18
CA MET A 70 8.91 4.61 -12.09
C MET A 70 9.53 4.13 -10.78
N ARG A 71 9.22 4.80 -9.67
CA ARG A 71 9.62 4.32 -8.35
C ARG A 71 8.85 3.04 -8.00
N VAL A 72 9.56 2.08 -7.40
CA VAL A 72 8.97 0.79 -6.99
C VAL A 72 9.22 0.59 -5.51
N GLY A 73 8.22 0.08 -4.78
CA GLY A 73 8.38 -0.07 -3.34
C GLY A 73 7.40 -1.02 -2.67
N SER A 74 7.51 -1.09 -1.36
CA SER A 74 6.60 -1.84 -0.49
C SER A 74 5.49 -0.96 0.08
N GLY A 75 4.28 -1.49 0.12
CA GLY A 75 3.15 -0.83 0.75
C GLY A 75 2.36 -1.78 1.66
N GLY A 76 3.05 -2.38 2.69
CA GLY A 76 4.40 -2.23 3.22
C GLY A 76 5.00 -3.54 3.69
N VAL A 77 6.26 -3.46 4.11
CA VAL A 77 6.87 -4.53 4.90
C VAL A 77 6.26 -4.51 6.30
N MET A 78 5.82 -5.67 6.79
CA MET A 78 5.24 -5.82 8.14
C MET A 78 6.39 -5.94 9.16
N LEU A 79 7.02 -4.79 9.46
CA LEU A 79 8.28 -4.68 10.19
C LEU A 79 8.32 -5.46 11.53
N PRO A 80 7.23 -5.57 12.33
CA PRO A 80 7.27 -6.35 13.59
C PRO A 80 7.60 -7.84 13.42
N HIS A 81 7.55 -8.38 12.20
CA HIS A 81 7.92 -9.77 11.93
C HIS A 81 9.42 -9.98 11.69
N TYR A 82 10.18 -8.90 11.45
CA TYR A 82 11.53 -8.99 10.90
C TYR A 82 12.56 -8.23 11.74
N SER A 83 13.84 -8.58 11.52
CA SER A 83 14.96 -7.79 12.00
C SER A 83 15.05 -6.47 11.21
N PRO A 84 15.08 -5.30 11.87
CA PRO A 84 15.31 -4.02 11.22
C PRO A 84 16.57 -3.99 10.37
N TYR A 85 17.64 -4.64 10.87
CA TYR A 85 18.91 -4.77 10.15
C TYR A 85 18.74 -5.54 8.83
N LYS A 86 18.02 -6.68 8.85
CA LYS A 86 17.82 -7.47 7.63
C LYS A 86 16.91 -6.77 6.61
N VAL A 87 15.90 -6.06 7.08
CA VAL A 87 15.07 -5.22 6.20
C VAL A 87 15.91 -4.13 5.53
N ALA A 88 16.76 -3.44 6.30
CA ALA A 88 17.66 -2.43 5.75
C ALA A 88 18.62 -3.03 4.70
N GLU A 89 19.21 -4.21 4.95
CA GLU A 89 20.08 -4.88 3.96
C GLU A 89 19.34 -5.22 2.66
N ASN A 90 18.12 -5.79 2.75
CA ASN A 90 17.32 -6.13 1.57
C ASN A 90 17.06 -4.88 0.71
N PHE A 91 16.69 -3.76 1.35
CA PHE A 91 16.38 -2.53 0.61
C PHE A 91 17.64 -1.79 0.15
N ARG A 92 18.78 -1.92 0.82
CA ARG A 92 20.08 -1.44 0.29
C ARG A 92 20.52 -2.22 -0.95
N VAL A 93 20.27 -3.54 -1.00
CA VAL A 93 20.51 -4.34 -2.22
C VAL A 93 19.61 -3.85 -3.36
N LEU A 94 18.31 -3.63 -3.11
CA LEU A 94 17.40 -3.11 -4.12
C LEU A 94 17.83 -1.73 -4.61
N GLU A 95 18.19 -0.82 -3.72
CA GLU A 95 18.66 0.53 -4.05
C GLU A 95 19.98 0.51 -4.83
N ALA A 96 20.90 -0.41 -4.51
CA ALA A 96 22.14 -0.60 -5.28
C ALA A 96 21.87 -1.08 -6.71
N LEU A 97 20.86 -1.93 -6.90
CA LEU A 97 20.45 -2.43 -8.22
C LEU A 97 19.67 -1.37 -9.02
N TYR A 98 18.88 -0.54 -8.34
CA TYR A 98 17.96 0.44 -8.95
C TYR A 98 18.04 1.80 -8.24
N PRO A 99 19.18 2.54 -8.35
CA PRO A 99 19.42 3.76 -7.59
C PRO A 99 18.33 4.83 -7.78
N ASN A 100 17.90 5.42 -6.66
CA ASN A 100 16.89 6.49 -6.59
C ASN A 100 15.47 6.07 -7.06
N ARG A 101 15.22 4.76 -7.18
CA ARG A 101 13.91 4.23 -7.60
C ARG A 101 13.20 3.42 -6.53
N ILE A 102 13.82 3.20 -5.39
CA ILE A 102 13.27 2.29 -4.37
C ILE A 102 12.60 3.07 -3.25
N ASP A 103 11.40 2.60 -2.85
CA ASP A 103 10.67 3.05 -1.68
C ASP A 103 10.54 1.91 -0.67
N LEU A 104 10.86 2.18 0.60
CA LEU A 104 10.58 1.29 1.71
C LEU A 104 9.37 1.80 2.50
N GLY A 105 8.21 1.27 2.22
CA GLY A 105 7.03 1.44 3.07
C GLY A 105 7.00 0.36 4.15
N VAL A 106 6.82 0.76 5.41
CA VAL A 106 6.74 -0.14 6.56
C VAL A 106 5.41 0.02 7.29
N GLY A 107 4.85 -1.11 7.75
CA GLY A 107 3.60 -1.15 8.49
C GLY A 107 3.73 -1.90 9.81
N ARG A 108 2.79 -1.62 10.73
CA ARG A 108 2.68 -2.29 12.03
C ARG A 108 1.72 -3.47 12.01
N ALA A 109 0.82 -3.50 11.03
CA ALA A 109 -0.20 -4.55 10.92
C ALA A 109 0.44 -5.95 10.72
N PRO A 110 -0.22 -7.02 11.17
CA PRO A 110 0.36 -8.38 11.07
C PRO A 110 0.34 -8.96 9.64
N GLY A 111 -0.28 -8.31 8.67
CA GLY A 111 -0.37 -8.76 7.27
C GLY A 111 -1.09 -10.12 7.07
N GLY A 112 -1.69 -10.69 8.11
CA GLY A 112 -2.36 -11.99 8.04
C GLY A 112 -2.97 -12.45 9.36
N MET A 113 -3.41 -13.70 9.38
CA MET A 113 -4.02 -14.32 10.57
C MET A 113 -2.99 -14.59 11.68
N PRO A 114 -3.40 -14.68 12.96
CA PRO A 114 -2.48 -14.89 14.09
C PRO A 114 -1.57 -16.11 13.97
N ILE A 115 -1.98 -17.13 13.23
CA ILE A 115 -1.15 -18.32 12.98
C ILE A 115 0.07 -17.98 12.11
N ALA A 116 -0.09 -17.10 11.11
CA ALA A 116 1.01 -16.64 10.29
C ALA A 116 1.98 -15.78 11.10
N THR A 117 1.46 -14.87 11.94
CA THR A 117 2.28 -14.08 12.87
C THR A 117 3.17 -14.96 13.75
N ARG A 118 2.58 -16.00 14.36
CA ARG A 118 3.36 -16.95 15.20
C ARG A 118 4.44 -17.69 14.43
N ALA A 119 4.15 -18.07 13.17
CA ALA A 119 5.12 -18.74 12.32
C ALA A 119 6.28 -17.80 11.91
N LEU A 120 5.97 -16.56 11.51
CA LEU A 120 6.96 -15.55 11.11
C LEU A 120 7.86 -15.14 12.29
N GLN A 121 7.31 -15.04 13.47
CA GLN A 121 8.03 -14.67 14.68
C GLN A 121 8.66 -15.88 15.41
N GLU A 122 8.61 -17.09 14.82
CA GLU A 122 9.15 -18.34 15.42
C GLU A 122 8.63 -18.58 16.85
N GLY A 123 7.39 -18.19 17.14
CA GLY A 123 6.79 -18.29 18.46
C GLY A 123 7.29 -17.28 19.50
N LYS A 124 8.20 -16.35 19.13
CA LYS A 124 8.61 -15.27 20.02
C LYS A 124 7.46 -14.26 20.19
N MET A 125 7.33 -13.73 21.42
CA MET A 125 6.41 -12.64 21.66
C MET A 125 7.12 -11.32 21.32
N VAL A 126 6.73 -10.70 20.20
CA VAL A 126 7.21 -9.36 19.83
C VAL A 126 6.19 -8.34 20.35
N SER A 127 6.62 -7.41 21.21
CA SER A 127 5.78 -6.31 21.67
C SER A 127 5.66 -5.26 20.57
N LEU A 128 4.44 -4.83 20.29
CA LEU A 128 4.21 -3.70 19.39
C LEU A 128 4.76 -2.37 19.93
N ASP A 129 5.04 -2.29 21.23
CA ASP A 129 5.68 -1.12 21.85
C ASP A 129 7.11 -0.89 21.33
N GLN A 130 7.76 -1.92 20.79
CA GLN A 130 9.09 -1.83 20.17
C GLN A 130 9.05 -1.28 18.74
N TYR A 131 7.87 -1.10 18.16
CA TYR A 131 7.76 -0.65 16.77
C TYR A 131 8.42 0.71 16.49
N PRO A 132 8.30 1.74 17.37
CA PRO A 132 9.02 3.01 17.18
C PRO A 132 10.55 2.84 17.15
N GLU A 133 11.09 1.94 17.98
CA GLU A 133 12.53 1.61 18.01
C GLU A 133 12.95 0.88 16.73
N GLN A 134 12.15 -0.08 16.28
CA GLN A 134 12.40 -0.78 15.01
C GLN A 134 12.43 0.18 13.81
N ILE A 135 11.56 1.19 13.78
CA ILE A 135 11.57 2.25 12.76
C ILE A 135 12.88 3.05 12.82
N ALA A 136 13.28 3.48 14.01
CA ALA A 136 14.54 4.21 14.21
C ALA A 136 15.74 3.38 13.76
N ASP A 137 15.77 2.09 14.10
CA ASP A 137 16.84 1.17 13.72
C ASP A 137 16.94 1.01 12.19
N VAL A 138 15.81 0.76 11.49
CA VAL A 138 15.80 0.69 10.02
C VAL A 138 16.35 1.98 9.43
N ALA A 139 15.90 3.12 9.90
CA ALA A 139 16.32 4.43 9.43
C ALA A 139 17.83 4.64 9.64
N MET A 140 18.35 4.32 10.84
CA MET A 140 19.78 4.41 11.16
C MET A 140 20.63 3.51 10.25
N TYR A 141 20.19 2.26 10.00
CA TYR A 141 20.92 1.33 9.13
C TYR A 141 20.89 1.75 7.66
N LEU A 142 19.79 2.31 7.17
CA LEU A 142 19.69 2.79 5.80
C LEU A 142 20.60 3.98 5.52
N HIS A 143 20.84 4.84 6.52
CA HIS A 143 21.57 6.10 6.38
C HIS A 143 22.97 6.09 7.01
N ASP A 144 23.47 4.93 7.46
CA ASP A 144 24.76 4.79 8.15
C ASP A 144 24.90 5.73 9.38
N GLN A 145 23.79 5.95 10.11
CA GLN A 145 23.70 6.86 11.26
C GLN A 145 23.61 6.10 12.61
N VAL A 146 24.24 4.93 12.73
CA VAL A 146 24.23 4.15 13.97
C VAL A 146 25.10 4.87 15.02
N PRO A 147 24.52 5.32 16.16
CA PRO A 147 25.25 6.04 17.19
C PRO A 147 26.31 5.16 17.87
N GLU A 148 27.38 5.78 18.39
CA GLU A 148 28.44 5.06 19.12
C GLU A 148 27.95 4.34 20.39
N ASN A 149 26.91 4.84 21.02
CA ASN A 149 26.26 4.26 22.20
C ASN A 149 25.14 3.28 21.86
N HIS A 150 24.89 2.99 20.57
CA HIS A 150 23.91 2.02 20.17
C HIS A 150 24.34 0.60 20.55
N HIS A 151 23.37 -0.28 20.83
CA HIS A 151 23.63 -1.69 21.21
C HIS A 151 24.49 -2.43 20.17
N TYR A 152 24.34 -2.08 18.88
CA TYR A 152 25.13 -2.60 17.75
C TYR A 152 25.99 -1.50 17.15
N ALA A 153 26.71 -0.74 17.98
CA ALA A 153 27.64 0.28 17.49
C ALA A 153 28.62 -0.31 16.47
N ASN A 154 28.93 0.45 15.41
CA ASN A 154 29.78 0.05 14.28
C ASN A 154 29.15 -0.99 13.31
N LEU A 155 27.97 -1.50 13.56
CA LEU A 155 27.27 -2.36 12.60
C LEU A 155 26.83 -1.52 11.38
N LYS A 156 27.15 -2.00 10.18
CA LYS A 156 26.71 -1.39 8.92
C LYS A 156 25.84 -2.35 8.15
N ALA A 157 24.72 -1.87 7.66
CA ALA A 157 23.93 -2.62 6.68
C ALA A 157 24.66 -2.64 5.33
N THR A 158 24.69 -3.78 4.68
CA THR A 158 25.38 -3.95 3.39
C THR A 158 24.41 -4.21 2.25
N PRO A 159 24.76 -3.82 1.00
CA PRO A 159 26.01 -3.17 0.57
C PRO A 159 26.13 -1.72 1.06
N VAL A 160 27.36 -1.22 1.18
CA VAL A 160 27.58 0.22 1.43
C VAL A 160 27.34 0.97 0.13
N ILE A 161 26.41 1.90 0.14
CA ILE A 161 25.95 2.68 -1.02
C ILE A 161 25.83 4.15 -0.66
N THR A 162 25.80 5.02 -1.68
CA THR A 162 25.73 6.48 -1.50
C THR A 162 24.32 7.05 -1.57
N THR A 163 23.35 6.27 -2.06
CA THR A 163 21.93 6.60 -2.10
C THR A 163 21.18 5.84 -1.02
N SER A 164 19.95 6.21 -0.73
CA SER A 164 19.10 5.53 0.24
C SER A 164 17.67 5.42 -0.31
N PRO A 165 16.95 4.31 -0.06
CA PRO A 165 15.53 4.23 -0.34
C PRO A 165 14.74 5.32 0.37
N GLU A 166 13.71 5.88 -0.27
CA GLU A 166 12.75 6.73 0.46
C GLU A 166 11.99 5.88 1.48
N MET A 167 11.99 6.30 2.75
CA MET A 167 11.29 5.58 3.81
C MET A 167 9.91 6.19 4.07
N TRP A 168 8.89 5.32 4.13
CA TRP A 168 7.49 5.68 4.32
C TRP A 168 6.89 4.85 5.47
N MET A 169 6.21 5.52 6.38
CA MET A 169 5.42 4.85 7.40
C MET A 169 3.96 4.74 6.97
N LEU A 170 3.38 3.55 7.10
CA LEU A 170 2.00 3.30 6.73
C LEU A 170 1.13 3.14 7.98
N GLY A 171 -0.03 3.77 7.96
CA GLY A 171 -0.99 3.65 9.04
C GLY A 171 -2.39 4.11 8.67
N SER A 172 -3.36 3.71 9.48
CA SER A 172 -4.77 4.13 9.35
C SER A 172 -5.29 4.75 10.65
N SER A 173 -4.38 5.22 11.52
CA SER A 173 -4.69 5.80 12.83
C SER A 173 -3.76 6.94 13.20
N GLY A 174 -4.17 7.77 14.16
CA GLY A 174 -3.38 8.87 14.68
C GLY A 174 -2.06 8.43 15.34
N GLU A 175 -2.02 7.24 15.95
CA GLU A 175 -0.81 6.74 16.61
C GLU A 175 0.35 6.56 15.60
N SER A 176 0.09 5.90 14.46
CA SER A 176 1.10 5.72 13.41
C SER A 176 1.55 7.06 12.82
N ALA A 177 0.61 8.00 12.65
CA ALA A 177 0.90 9.35 12.17
C ALA A 177 1.84 10.11 13.13
N MET A 178 1.60 10.01 14.43
CA MET A 178 2.44 10.65 15.44
C MET A 178 3.84 10.03 15.55
N ILE A 179 3.96 8.72 15.36
CA ILE A 179 5.28 8.07 15.29
C ILE A 179 6.03 8.59 14.06
N ALA A 180 5.37 8.64 12.88
CA ALA A 180 5.97 9.16 11.67
C ALA A 180 6.43 10.63 11.83
N ALA A 181 5.58 11.48 12.40
CA ALA A 181 5.89 12.89 12.65
C ALA A 181 7.12 13.07 13.54
N LYS A 182 7.20 12.33 14.65
CA LYS A 182 8.32 12.38 15.59
C LYS A 182 9.63 11.85 15.00
N GLN A 183 9.57 10.88 14.11
CA GLN A 183 10.74 10.32 13.41
C GLN A 183 11.16 11.15 12.19
N GLY A 184 10.38 12.15 11.79
CA GLY A 184 10.62 12.91 10.56
C GLY A 184 10.45 12.06 9.30
N ALA A 185 9.65 11.00 9.36
CA ALA A 185 9.40 10.08 8.27
C ALA A 185 8.20 10.52 7.41
N SER A 186 8.22 10.20 6.12
CA SER A 186 7.06 10.35 5.25
C SER A 186 5.91 9.43 5.69
N PHE A 187 4.66 9.84 5.51
CA PHE A 187 3.50 9.13 6.02
C PHE A 187 2.47 8.82 4.94
N VAL A 188 1.91 7.60 4.99
CA VAL A 188 0.79 7.18 4.13
C VAL A 188 -0.41 6.87 5.00
N PHE A 189 -1.49 7.62 4.80
CA PHE A 189 -2.77 7.31 5.42
C PHE A 189 -3.52 6.28 4.58
N ALA A 190 -3.75 5.11 5.16
CA ALA A 190 -4.47 4.00 4.51
C ALA A 190 -5.99 4.16 4.65
N GLN A 191 -6.59 5.08 3.89
CA GLN A 191 -8.04 5.30 3.90
C GLN A 191 -8.81 4.06 3.44
N PHE A 192 -8.23 3.24 2.59
CA PHE A 192 -8.85 1.97 2.18
C PHE A 192 -9.02 0.96 3.34
N ILE A 193 -8.34 1.18 4.48
CA ILE A 193 -8.51 0.40 5.71
C ILE A 193 -9.49 1.11 6.66
N ASN A 194 -9.30 2.42 6.89
CA ASN A 194 -10.14 3.23 7.77
C ASN A 194 -10.63 4.47 7.01
N GLY A 195 -11.92 4.52 6.73
CA GLY A 195 -12.56 5.63 5.99
C GLY A 195 -12.87 6.87 6.83
N TYR A 196 -12.52 6.88 8.14
CA TYR A 196 -12.91 7.95 9.06
C TYR A 196 -11.71 8.65 9.68
N GLY A 197 -11.86 9.95 9.96
CA GLY A 197 -10.90 10.75 10.73
C GLY A 197 -9.55 10.96 10.04
N GLY A 198 -9.45 10.68 8.74
CA GLY A 198 -8.18 10.78 8.00
C GLY A 198 -7.65 12.21 7.87
N PRO A 199 -8.48 13.22 7.53
CA PRO A 199 -8.04 14.61 7.46
C PRO A 199 -7.41 15.10 8.76
N GLU A 200 -8.04 14.85 9.90
CA GLU A 200 -7.56 15.24 11.23
C GLU A 200 -6.25 14.53 11.60
N VAL A 201 -6.12 13.25 11.22
CA VAL A 201 -4.87 12.49 11.41
C VAL A 201 -3.74 13.07 10.57
N MET A 202 -4.04 13.47 9.33
CA MET A 202 -3.04 14.04 8.44
C MET A 202 -2.61 15.46 8.88
N GLU A 203 -3.55 16.28 9.33
CA GLU A 203 -3.27 17.60 9.89
C GLU A 203 -2.35 17.47 11.10
N ALA A 204 -2.68 16.59 12.06
CA ALA A 204 -1.85 16.33 13.23
C ALA A 204 -0.43 15.85 12.86
N TYR A 205 -0.30 14.98 11.84
CA TYR A 205 1.01 14.57 11.33
C TYR A 205 1.82 15.76 10.80
N GLN A 206 1.18 16.62 9.99
CA GLN A 206 1.86 17.77 9.36
C GLN A 206 2.28 18.81 10.40
N GLU A 207 1.43 19.10 11.38
CA GLU A 207 1.71 20.07 12.45
C GLU A 207 2.79 19.61 13.42
N GLN A 208 2.84 18.31 13.73
CA GLN A 208 3.78 17.73 14.70
C GLN A 208 5.06 17.20 14.07
N PHE A 209 5.25 17.39 12.77
CA PHE A 209 6.41 16.88 12.05
C PHE A 209 7.72 17.48 12.59
N GLN A 210 8.68 16.62 12.88
CA GLN A 210 10.01 16.98 13.32
C GLN A 210 11.04 16.63 12.23
N PRO A 211 11.73 17.61 11.64
CA PRO A 211 12.75 17.33 10.63
C PRO A 211 13.83 16.36 11.14
N SER A 212 14.26 15.46 10.26
CA SER A 212 15.31 14.48 10.53
C SER A 212 16.09 14.17 9.25
N TYR A 213 17.04 13.25 9.32
CA TYR A 213 17.74 12.76 8.11
C TYR A 213 16.82 11.97 7.16
N LEU A 214 15.59 11.64 7.56
CA LEU A 214 14.57 11.05 6.70
C LEU A 214 13.81 12.09 5.86
N GLY A 215 13.74 13.34 6.31
CA GLY A 215 13.10 14.42 5.59
C GLY A 215 13.09 15.75 6.32
N ASP A 216 13.17 16.84 5.55
CA ASP A 216 13.17 18.22 6.08
C ASP A 216 11.76 18.78 6.28
N LYS A 217 10.75 18.18 5.65
CA LYS A 217 9.36 18.62 5.68
C LYS A 217 8.42 17.41 5.53
N PRO A 218 7.17 17.53 6.03
CA PRO A 218 6.21 16.44 5.91
C PRO A 218 5.91 16.12 4.44
N LYS A 219 5.99 14.84 4.10
CA LYS A 219 5.50 14.28 2.84
C LYS A 219 4.38 13.30 3.15
N SER A 220 3.28 13.37 2.44
CA SER A 220 2.13 12.51 2.70
C SER A 220 1.49 11.96 1.44
N ILE A 221 0.91 10.77 1.56
CA ILE A 221 0.12 10.08 0.55
C ILE A 221 -1.18 9.61 1.20
N VAL A 222 -2.28 9.66 0.46
CA VAL A 222 -3.53 8.97 0.84
C VAL A 222 -3.72 7.76 -0.04
N ALA A 223 -3.79 6.57 0.56
CA ALA A 223 -4.07 5.33 -0.14
C ALA A 223 -5.56 4.99 -0.04
N ILE A 224 -6.23 4.83 -1.18
CA ILE A 224 -7.68 4.68 -1.26
C ILE A 224 -8.10 3.70 -2.35
N PHE A 225 -9.18 2.94 -2.12
CA PHE A 225 -9.79 2.15 -3.17
C PHE A 225 -10.42 3.05 -4.24
N VAL A 226 -10.09 2.80 -5.51
CA VAL A 226 -10.72 3.48 -6.64
C VAL A 226 -11.10 2.46 -7.70
N ILE A 227 -12.34 2.55 -8.18
CA ILE A 227 -12.82 1.83 -9.36
C ILE A 227 -13.44 2.85 -10.31
N CYS A 228 -12.76 3.07 -11.44
CA CYS A 228 -13.20 3.98 -12.48
C CYS A 228 -13.69 3.18 -13.69
N GLY A 229 -14.93 3.38 -14.08
CA GLY A 229 -15.53 2.85 -15.32
C GLY A 229 -15.76 3.98 -16.32
N GLU A 230 -16.14 3.65 -17.55
CA GLU A 230 -16.52 4.66 -18.55
C GLU A 230 -17.78 5.42 -18.15
N THR A 231 -18.68 4.75 -17.43
CA THR A 231 -19.88 5.34 -16.82
C THR A 231 -19.97 4.96 -15.34
N ASN A 232 -20.80 5.70 -14.58
CA ASN A 232 -21.07 5.39 -13.18
C ASN A 232 -21.69 3.99 -13.02
N GLU A 233 -22.60 3.60 -13.92
CA GLU A 233 -23.24 2.29 -13.91
C GLU A 233 -22.23 1.15 -14.12
N GLU A 234 -21.30 1.33 -15.03
CA GLU A 234 -20.23 0.35 -15.26
C GLU A 234 -19.32 0.25 -14.05
N ALA A 235 -18.89 1.38 -13.48
CA ALA A 235 -18.05 1.41 -12.29
C ALA A 235 -18.71 0.70 -11.10
N GLU A 236 -20.01 0.95 -10.86
CA GLU A 236 -20.78 0.28 -9.81
C GLU A 236 -20.89 -1.22 -10.04
N LYS A 237 -21.10 -1.65 -11.29
CA LYS A 237 -21.12 -3.05 -11.66
C LYS A 237 -19.78 -3.73 -11.39
N ILE A 238 -18.67 -3.11 -11.76
CA ILE A 238 -17.31 -3.63 -11.51
C ILE A 238 -17.05 -3.70 -10.01
N ALA A 239 -17.43 -2.65 -9.27
CA ALA A 239 -17.20 -2.55 -7.83
C ALA A 239 -17.94 -3.60 -7.00
N SER A 240 -19.03 -4.18 -7.51
CA SER A 240 -19.79 -5.24 -6.82
C SER A 240 -18.91 -6.44 -6.44
N SER A 241 -17.89 -6.77 -7.24
CA SER A 241 -16.92 -7.83 -6.94
C SER A 241 -16.12 -7.54 -5.68
N LEU A 242 -15.65 -6.30 -5.52
CA LEU A 242 -14.89 -5.88 -4.33
C LEU A 242 -15.82 -5.78 -3.11
N ASP A 243 -17.04 -5.28 -3.26
CA ASP A 243 -18.03 -5.22 -2.18
C ASP A 243 -18.29 -6.60 -1.59
N LEU A 244 -18.54 -7.60 -2.44
CA LEU A 244 -18.76 -8.97 -1.99
C LEU A 244 -17.49 -9.56 -1.37
N SER A 245 -16.32 -9.28 -1.94
CA SER A 245 -15.05 -9.78 -1.41
C SER A 245 -14.81 -9.28 0.02
N ILE A 246 -15.00 -7.98 0.27
CA ILE A 246 -14.84 -7.39 1.60
C ILE A 246 -15.90 -7.91 2.57
N LEU A 247 -17.14 -8.00 2.14
CA LEU A 247 -18.23 -8.54 2.96
C LEU A 247 -17.95 -9.98 3.42
N LEU A 248 -17.50 -10.85 2.51
CA LEU A 248 -17.16 -12.24 2.83
C LEU A 248 -15.97 -12.32 3.79
N LEU A 249 -14.96 -11.46 3.62
CA LEU A 249 -13.84 -11.34 4.53
C LEU A 249 -14.29 -10.94 5.95
N GLU A 250 -15.16 -9.93 6.08
CA GLU A 250 -15.73 -9.50 7.37
C GLU A 250 -16.55 -10.59 8.06
N GLN A 251 -17.22 -11.43 7.28
CA GLN A 251 -17.96 -12.59 7.77
C GLN A 251 -17.05 -13.78 8.13
N GLY A 252 -15.73 -13.66 7.94
CA GLY A 252 -14.79 -14.77 8.15
C GLY A 252 -14.97 -15.95 7.17
N LYS A 253 -15.66 -15.72 6.06
CA LYS A 253 -15.85 -16.73 5.02
C LYS A 253 -14.60 -16.86 4.18
N ARG A 254 -14.20 -18.10 3.93
CA ARG A 254 -13.09 -18.38 3.00
C ARG A 254 -13.58 -18.19 1.56
N THR A 255 -12.81 -17.43 0.79
CA THR A 255 -13.00 -17.27 -0.66
C THR A 255 -11.82 -17.90 -1.38
N THR A 256 -12.03 -18.33 -2.62
CA THR A 256 -10.96 -18.84 -3.50
C THR A 256 -10.26 -17.72 -4.27
N GLY A 257 -10.81 -16.52 -4.24
CA GLY A 257 -10.30 -15.33 -4.91
C GLY A 257 -11.30 -14.18 -4.90
N THR A 258 -11.04 -13.14 -5.67
CA THR A 258 -11.98 -12.05 -5.92
C THR A 258 -13.15 -12.58 -6.75
N PRO A 259 -14.42 -12.51 -6.27
CA PRO A 259 -15.56 -13.06 -6.94
C PRO A 259 -15.87 -12.33 -8.26
N SER A 260 -16.50 -13.02 -9.20
CA SER A 260 -16.94 -12.40 -10.45
C SER A 260 -18.09 -11.41 -10.22
N ILE A 261 -18.31 -10.51 -11.18
CA ILE A 261 -19.46 -9.60 -11.18
C ILE A 261 -20.77 -10.42 -11.14
N GLU A 262 -20.84 -11.49 -11.90
CA GLU A 262 -22.04 -12.36 -11.92
C GLU A 262 -22.28 -13.00 -10.56
N THR A 263 -21.23 -13.51 -9.90
CA THR A 263 -21.33 -14.05 -8.53
C THR A 263 -21.83 -12.98 -7.56
N ALA A 264 -21.30 -11.76 -7.65
CA ALA A 264 -21.71 -10.66 -6.78
C ALA A 264 -23.16 -10.24 -7.02
N GLN A 265 -23.61 -10.15 -8.28
CA GLN A 265 -24.98 -9.78 -8.62
C GLN A 265 -26.01 -10.85 -8.23
N ASN A 266 -25.63 -12.12 -8.25
CA ASN A 266 -26.51 -13.23 -7.89
C ASN A 266 -26.44 -13.60 -6.38
N TYR A 267 -25.60 -12.91 -5.59
CA TYR A 267 -25.52 -13.17 -4.16
C TYR A 267 -26.76 -12.67 -3.41
N SER A 268 -27.27 -13.49 -2.49
CA SER A 268 -28.47 -13.13 -1.69
C SER A 268 -28.06 -12.27 -0.49
N TYR A 269 -28.03 -10.96 -0.69
CA TYR A 269 -27.70 -10.00 0.35
C TYR A 269 -28.83 -9.83 1.36
N SER A 270 -28.53 -9.95 2.65
CA SER A 270 -29.42 -9.52 3.72
C SER A 270 -29.44 -7.99 3.85
N ALA A 271 -30.40 -7.45 4.59
CA ALA A 271 -30.43 -6.01 4.89
C ALA A 271 -29.17 -5.54 5.64
N TYR A 272 -28.61 -6.41 6.49
CA TYR A 272 -27.36 -6.12 7.20
C TYR A 272 -26.15 -6.10 6.24
N ASP A 273 -26.09 -7.01 5.27
CA ASP A 273 -25.04 -7.04 4.26
C ASP A 273 -25.02 -5.75 3.43
N LEU A 274 -26.19 -5.29 3.00
CA LEU A 274 -26.33 -4.03 2.26
C LEU A 274 -25.89 -2.82 3.09
N PHE A 275 -26.21 -2.81 4.38
CA PHE A 275 -25.73 -1.80 5.31
C PHE A 275 -24.20 -1.84 5.41
N ARG A 276 -23.58 -3.03 5.58
CA ARG A 276 -22.12 -3.17 5.63
C ARG A 276 -21.45 -2.69 4.35
N ILE A 277 -21.99 -3.04 3.19
CA ILE A 277 -21.46 -2.57 1.90
C ILE A 277 -21.48 -1.04 1.84
N LYS A 278 -22.60 -0.41 2.24
CA LYS A 278 -22.69 1.06 2.28
C LYS A 278 -21.64 1.68 3.19
N GLU A 279 -21.40 1.12 4.38
CA GLU A 279 -20.34 1.56 5.28
C GLU A 279 -18.96 1.38 4.66
N ASN A 280 -18.68 0.24 4.03
CA ASN A 280 -17.41 -0.04 3.38
C ASN A 280 -17.13 0.90 2.20
N ARG A 281 -18.16 1.38 1.52
CA ARG A 281 -18.05 2.35 0.43
C ARG A 281 -17.53 3.73 0.86
N GLN A 282 -17.53 4.05 2.15
CA GLN A 282 -16.91 5.27 2.70
C GLN A 282 -15.40 5.35 2.48
N ARG A 283 -14.75 4.22 2.29
CA ARG A 283 -13.30 4.10 2.03
C ARG A 283 -12.96 3.83 0.56
N MET A 284 -13.93 4.09 -0.34
CA MET A 284 -13.80 3.85 -1.78
C MET A 284 -14.27 5.05 -2.58
N ILE A 285 -13.70 5.21 -3.77
CA ILE A 285 -14.22 6.07 -4.81
C ILE A 285 -14.62 5.18 -5.98
N VAL A 286 -15.91 5.23 -6.34
CA VAL A 286 -16.46 4.51 -7.49
C VAL A 286 -17.17 5.51 -8.36
N GLY A 287 -16.97 5.45 -9.69
CA GLY A 287 -17.65 6.31 -10.64
C GLY A 287 -16.96 6.44 -11.98
N ASP A 288 -17.49 7.31 -12.82
CA ASP A 288 -16.89 7.73 -14.08
C ASP A 288 -15.65 8.62 -13.85
N PRO A 289 -14.83 8.90 -14.89
CA PRO A 289 -13.60 9.67 -14.74
C PRO A 289 -13.79 11.08 -14.15
N SER A 290 -14.90 11.73 -14.48
CA SER A 290 -15.22 13.09 -13.99
C SER A 290 -15.55 13.06 -12.51
N SER A 291 -16.44 12.18 -12.10
CA SER A 291 -16.85 11.98 -10.71
C SER A 291 -15.69 11.55 -9.81
N VAL A 292 -14.84 10.64 -10.29
CA VAL A 292 -13.65 10.19 -9.55
C VAL A 292 -12.65 11.32 -9.39
N LYS A 293 -12.38 12.08 -10.46
CA LYS A 293 -11.47 13.23 -10.41
C LYS A 293 -11.96 14.27 -9.40
N GLU A 294 -13.22 14.64 -9.44
CA GLU A 294 -13.81 15.61 -8.50
C GLU A 294 -13.62 15.16 -7.05
N LYS A 295 -13.92 13.90 -6.73
CA LYS A 295 -13.76 13.33 -5.39
C LYS A 295 -12.29 13.35 -4.94
N ILE A 296 -11.33 12.95 -5.79
CA ILE A 296 -9.90 12.99 -5.46
C ILE A 296 -9.43 14.43 -5.24
N VAL A 297 -9.87 15.40 -6.05
CA VAL A 297 -9.53 16.82 -5.87
C VAL A 297 -10.08 17.36 -4.54
N ASN A 298 -11.29 16.97 -4.15
CA ASN A 298 -11.87 17.36 -2.86
C ASN A 298 -11.11 16.73 -1.68
N LEU A 299 -10.73 15.45 -1.78
CA LEU A 299 -9.89 14.79 -0.78
C LEU A 299 -8.50 15.41 -0.70
N SER A 300 -7.89 15.81 -1.83
CA SER A 300 -6.60 16.51 -1.85
C SER A 300 -6.62 17.77 -0.99
N LYS A 301 -7.70 18.54 -1.06
CA LYS A 301 -7.89 19.72 -0.21
C LYS A 301 -8.10 19.35 1.25
N ALA A 302 -8.94 18.36 1.53
CA ALA A 302 -9.26 17.94 2.89
C ALA A 302 -8.05 17.36 3.64
N TYR A 303 -7.20 16.59 2.95
CA TYR A 303 -5.99 15.97 3.50
C TYR A 303 -4.74 16.85 3.40
N ASN A 304 -4.83 18.00 2.74
CA ASN A 304 -3.67 18.84 2.40
C ASN A 304 -2.52 17.99 1.81
N THR A 305 -2.83 17.15 0.81
CA THR A 305 -1.86 16.25 0.16
C THR A 305 -2.02 16.31 -1.36
N GLU A 306 -0.92 16.15 -2.07
CA GLU A 306 -0.90 16.17 -3.53
C GLU A 306 -0.67 14.79 -4.17
N GLU A 307 -0.55 13.72 -3.37
CA GLU A 307 -0.33 12.39 -3.90
C GLU A 307 -1.36 11.38 -3.38
N PHE A 308 -1.96 10.64 -4.33
CA PHE A 308 -2.93 9.58 -4.05
C PHE A 308 -2.41 8.24 -4.56
N MET A 309 -2.41 7.26 -3.68
CA MET A 309 -2.07 5.88 -4.00
C MET A 309 -3.34 5.08 -4.24
N ILE A 310 -3.54 4.73 -5.50
CA ILE A 310 -4.76 4.08 -5.97
C ILE A 310 -4.66 2.58 -5.77
N VAL A 311 -5.65 2.01 -5.10
CA VAL A 311 -5.83 0.57 -4.93
C VAL A 311 -7.04 0.13 -5.74
N THR A 312 -6.84 -0.68 -6.77
CA THR A 312 -7.93 -1.19 -7.60
C THR A 312 -7.95 -2.70 -7.56
N ILE A 313 -9.04 -3.28 -7.07
CA ILE A 313 -9.28 -4.73 -7.06
C ILE A 313 -10.56 -5.00 -7.84
N THR A 314 -10.42 -5.79 -8.89
CA THR A 314 -11.51 -6.23 -9.76
C THR A 314 -11.36 -7.72 -10.04
N HIS A 315 -12.40 -8.39 -10.49
CA HIS A 315 -12.30 -9.78 -10.93
C HIS A 315 -11.51 -9.92 -12.24
N ARG A 316 -11.82 -9.07 -13.24
CA ARG A 316 -11.14 -9.10 -14.55
C ARG A 316 -9.96 -8.12 -14.54
N PHE A 317 -8.82 -8.58 -15.06
CA PHE A 317 -7.63 -7.75 -15.17
C PHE A 317 -7.83 -6.56 -16.12
N GLU A 318 -8.59 -6.75 -17.20
CA GLU A 318 -8.91 -5.70 -18.17
C GLU A 318 -9.67 -4.54 -17.51
N ASP A 319 -10.63 -4.83 -16.63
CA ASP A 319 -11.40 -3.80 -15.91
C ASP A 319 -10.46 -3.00 -14.98
N LYS A 320 -9.51 -3.69 -14.32
CA LYS A 320 -8.46 -3.06 -13.50
C LYS A 320 -7.58 -2.13 -14.33
N LEU A 321 -7.06 -2.63 -15.44
CA LEU A 321 -6.18 -1.87 -16.32
C LEU A 321 -6.90 -0.68 -16.96
N ASN A 322 -8.16 -0.85 -17.36
CA ASN A 322 -8.99 0.22 -17.90
C ASN A 322 -9.24 1.33 -16.86
N SER A 323 -9.51 0.95 -15.62
CA SER A 323 -9.67 1.92 -14.52
C SER A 323 -8.43 2.83 -14.39
N TYR A 324 -7.22 2.28 -14.45
CA TYR A 324 -5.99 3.08 -14.40
C TYR A 324 -5.81 3.96 -15.66
N ARG A 325 -6.17 3.47 -16.85
CA ARG A 325 -6.13 4.27 -18.09
C ARG A 325 -7.08 5.47 -18.04
N LEU A 326 -8.30 5.24 -17.60
CA LEU A 326 -9.31 6.29 -17.44
C LEU A 326 -8.86 7.36 -16.43
N LEU A 327 -8.26 6.94 -15.31
CA LEU A 327 -7.70 7.88 -14.33
C LEU A 327 -6.52 8.69 -14.90
N ALA A 328 -5.58 8.03 -15.60
CA ALA A 328 -4.44 8.73 -16.21
C ALA A 328 -4.91 9.81 -17.20
N ASN A 329 -5.88 9.48 -18.05
CA ASN A 329 -6.49 10.43 -18.98
C ASN A 329 -7.19 11.58 -18.24
N ALA A 330 -7.96 11.29 -17.20
CA ALA A 330 -8.67 12.31 -16.43
C ALA A 330 -7.71 13.30 -15.75
N PHE A 331 -6.56 12.84 -15.26
CA PHE A 331 -5.57 13.66 -14.57
C PHE A 331 -4.48 14.22 -15.49
N HIS A 332 -4.45 13.82 -16.77
CA HIS A 332 -3.43 14.23 -17.77
C HIS A 332 -2.00 13.89 -17.30
N LEU A 333 -1.80 12.63 -16.86
CA LEU A 333 -0.51 12.16 -16.39
C LEU A 333 0.54 12.07 -17.53
#